data_64b66a07fe961a29df719a5e1ff26b97
#
_entry.id   64b66a07fe961a29df719a5e1ff26b97
#
_cell.length_a   1.000
_cell.length_b   1.000
_cell.length_c   1.000
_cell.angle_alpha   90.00
_cell.angle_beta   90.00
_cell.angle_gamma   90.00
#
_symmetry.space_group_name_H-M   'P 1'
#
loop_
_entity.id
_entity.type
_entity.pdbx_description
1 polymer ?
#
loop_
_entity_poly.entity_id
_entity_poly.type
_entity_poly.pdbx_seq_one_letter_code
_entity_poly.pdbx_strand_id
1 'polypeptide(L)'
;MKNCFTETIAYLDQKYDLPQVWGKWTWSDLEAFVKHQNKFLARKDHIGFFDSFCQRVESAKADDVILWDRGVGVCINQFFYWTFDHLENAVVTRRIEDDAILMRLNHE
;
A
#
# COMPACT_ATOMS: atom_id res chain seq x y z
N MET A 1 4.23 -13.30 -8.65
CA MET A 1 5.10 -13.16 -7.47
C MET A 1 4.39 -12.31 -6.44
N LYS A 2 4.39 -12.75 -5.19
CA LYS A 2 3.77 -12.02 -4.09
C LYS A 2 4.79 -11.11 -3.42
N ASN A 3 4.39 -9.90 -3.12
CA ASN A 3 5.16 -8.96 -2.32
C ASN A 3 4.19 -8.01 -1.58
N CYS A 4 4.73 -7.13 -0.74
CA CYS A 4 3.90 -6.24 0.05
C CYS A 4 3.03 -5.32 -0.84
N PHE A 5 3.56 -4.85 -1.96
CA PHE A 5 2.84 -3.97 -2.86
C PHE A 5 1.68 -4.71 -3.56
N THR A 6 1.95 -5.85 -4.18
CA THR A 6 0.93 -6.62 -4.90
C THR A 6 -0.18 -7.10 -3.98
N GLU A 7 0.17 -7.54 -2.77
CA GLU A 7 -0.84 -8.01 -1.81
C GLU A 7 -1.68 -6.87 -1.26
N THR A 8 -1.09 -5.72 -1.02
CA THR A 8 -1.84 -4.53 -0.60
C THR A 8 -2.84 -4.11 -1.68
N ILE A 9 -2.38 -4.02 -2.94
CA ILE A 9 -3.25 -3.64 -4.06
C ILE A 9 -4.36 -4.66 -4.27
N ALA A 10 -4.06 -5.95 -4.22
CA ALA A 10 -5.07 -6.99 -4.40
C ALA A 10 -6.18 -6.89 -3.35
N TYR A 11 -5.79 -6.69 -2.10
CA TYR A 11 -6.75 -6.51 -1.01
C TYR A 11 -7.66 -5.30 -1.23
N LEU A 12 -7.05 -4.16 -1.53
CA LEU A 12 -7.80 -2.92 -1.72
C LEU A 12 -8.68 -2.96 -2.96
N ASP A 13 -8.21 -3.56 -4.04
CA ASP A 13 -8.99 -3.71 -5.27
C ASP A 13 -10.22 -4.58 -5.04
N GLN A 14 -10.07 -5.66 -4.30
CA GLN A 14 -11.19 -6.54 -3.98
C GLN A 14 -12.27 -5.82 -3.18
N LYS A 15 -11.87 -4.90 -2.31
CA LYS A 15 -12.78 -4.23 -1.38
C LYS A 15 -13.36 -2.92 -1.91
N TYR A 16 -12.60 -2.16 -2.68
CA TYR A 16 -12.93 -0.76 -3.00
C TYR A 16 -12.96 -0.44 -4.49
N ASP A 17 -12.80 -1.43 -5.38
CA ASP A 17 -12.78 -1.18 -6.82
C ASP A 17 -11.79 -0.06 -7.18
N LEU A 18 -10.52 -0.31 -6.99
CA LEU A 18 -9.45 0.68 -7.17
C LEU A 18 -9.47 1.43 -8.51
N PRO A 19 -9.79 0.82 -9.65
CA PRO A 19 -9.85 1.58 -10.91
C PRO A 19 -10.75 2.81 -10.86
N GLN A 20 -11.73 2.82 -9.97
CA GLN A 20 -12.61 3.98 -9.77
C GLN A 20 -11.92 5.11 -9.02
N VAL A 21 -10.88 4.82 -8.22
CA VAL A 21 -10.23 5.79 -7.35
C VAL A 21 -8.79 6.12 -7.76
N TRP A 22 -8.20 5.39 -8.71
CA TRP A 22 -6.80 5.57 -9.10
C TRP A 22 -6.51 6.86 -9.87
N GLY A 23 -7.52 7.56 -10.33
CA GLY A 23 -7.30 8.74 -11.15
C GLY A 23 -6.64 8.38 -12.47
N LYS A 24 -5.40 8.84 -12.66
CA LYS A 24 -4.65 8.63 -13.91
C LYS A 24 -4.04 7.25 -14.06
N TRP A 25 -4.03 6.43 -13.01
CA TRP A 25 -3.31 5.15 -13.03
C TRP A 25 -4.15 4.05 -13.68
N THR A 26 -3.48 3.08 -14.29
CA THR A 26 -4.10 1.95 -14.98
C THR A 26 -3.46 0.65 -14.53
N TRP A 27 -4.10 -0.47 -14.87
CA TRP A 27 -3.53 -1.80 -14.63
C TRP A 27 -2.19 -1.98 -15.35
N SER A 28 -2.04 -1.36 -16.50
CA SER A 28 -0.77 -1.41 -17.25
C SER A 28 0.37 -0.75 -16.47
N ASP A 29 0.08 0.39 -15.82
CA ASP A 29 1.06 1.04 -14.95
C ASP A 29 1.44 0.14 -13.79
N LEU A 30 0.46 -0.51 -13.19
CA LEU A 30 0.67 -1.43 -12.07
C LEU A 30 1.55 -2.60 -12.45
N GLU A 31 1.31 -3.19 -13.63
CA GLU A 31 2.14 -4.28 -14.16
C GLU A 31 3.58 -3.85 -14.32
N ALA A 32 3.81 -2.63 -14.80
CA ALA A 32 5.16 -2.08 -14.94
C ALA A 32 5.84 -1.93 -13.57
N PHE A 33 5.11 -1.46 -12.56
CA PHE A 33 5.64 -1.32 -11.20
C PHE A 33 6.01 -2.69 -10.61
N VAL A 34 5.16 -3.69 -10.79
CA VAL A 34 5.41 -5.05 -10.29
C VAL A 34 6.62 -5.67 -11.01
N LYS A 35 6.73 -5.47 -12.31
CA LYS A 35 7.86 -5.99 -13.09
C LYS A 35 9.19 -5.42 -12.61
N HIS A 36 9.21 -4.18 -12.13
CA HIS A 36 10.41 -3.49 -11.66
C HIS A 36 10.32 -3.16 -10.16
N GLN A 37 9.70 -4.03 -9.39
CA GLN A 37 9.33 -3.78 -7.99
C GLN A 37 10.50 -3.34 -7.10
N ASN A 38 11.66 -3.95 -7.25
CA ASN A 38 12.82 -3.60 -6.41
C ASN A 38 13.25 -2.16 -6.64
N LYS A 39 13.27 -1.73 -7.89
CA LYS A 39 13.63 -0.37 -8.28
C LYS A 39 12.54 0.62 -7.85
N PHE A 40 11.29 0.24 -8.05
CA PHE A 40 10.12 1.01 -7.67
C PHE A 40 10.13 1.31 -6.17
N LEU A 41 10.33 0.29 -5.34
CA LEU A 41 10.38 0.45 -3.88
C LEU A 41 11.63 1.19 -3.42
N ALA A 42 12.78 0.90 -4.03
CA ALA A 42 14.04 1.57 -3.68
C ALA A 42 14.01 3.08 -3.95
N ARG A 43 13.27 3.50 -4.95
CA ARG A 43 13.07 4.92 -5.28
C ARG A 43 11.94 5.58 -4.50
N LYS A 44 11.25 4.81 -3.67
CA LYS A 44 10.06 5.26 -2.93
C LYS A 44 8.90 5.70 -3.84
N ASP A 45 8.85 5.15 -5.05
CA ASP A 45 7.79 5.46 -6.03
C ASP A 45 6.43 4.99 -5.55
N HIS A 46 6.38 3.98 -4.68
CA HIS A 46 5.15 3.49 -4.06
C HIS A 46 4.48 4.59 -3.22
N ILE A 47 5.27 5.44 -2.57
CA ILE A 47 4.73 6.56 -1.78
C ILE A 47 4.05 7.56 -2.72
N GLY A 48 4.72 7.95 -3.80
CA GLY A 48 4.13 8.83 -4.80
C GLY A 48 2.91 8.25 -5.48
N PHE A 49 2.92 6.93 -5.73
CA PHE A 49 1.78 6.23 -6.31
C PHE A 49 0.54 6.40 -5.42
N PHE A 50 0.64 6.03 -4.15
CA PHE A 50 -0.50 6.15 -3.23
C PHE A 50 -0.87 7.61 -2.94
N ASP A 51 0.12 8.49 -2.86
CA ASP A 51 -0.12 9.92 -2.61
C ASP A 51 -0.97 10.56 -3.73
N SER A 52 -0.91 10.02 -4.94
CA SER A 52 -1.64 10.56 -6.09
C SER A 52 -3.15 10.36 -6.01
N PHE A 53 -3.64 9.38 -5.24
CA PHE A 53 -5.07 9.11 -5.11
C PHE A 53 -5.53 8.88 -3.68
N CYS A 54 -4.65 9.04 -2.71
CA CYS A 54 -4.98 8.91 -1.29
C CYS A 54 -4.77 10.24 -0.58
N GLN A 55 -5.38 10.37 0.57
CA GLN A 55 -5.19 11.51 1.46
C GLN A 55 -4.34 11.06 2.65
N ARG A 56 -3.30 11.84 2.99
CA ARG A 56 -2.51 11.57 4.19
C ARG A 56 -3.32 11.83 5.44
N VAL A 57 -3.16 10.95 6.43
CA VAL A 57 -3.87 11.04 7.72
C VAL A 57 -2.88 10.90 8.86
N GLU A 58 -3.23 11.43 10.02
CA GLU A 58 -2.37 11.37 11.21
C GLU A 58 -2.64 10.15 12.07
N SER A 59 -3.87 9.63 12.05
CA SER A 59 -4.27 8.46 12.82
C SER A 59 -4.82 7.39 11.91
N ALA A 60 -4.39 6.15 12.13
CA ALA A 60 -4.80 5.02 11.32
C ALA A 60 -6.21 4.56 11.66
N LYS A 61 -6.94 4.13 10.63
CA LYS A 61 -8.19 3.38 10.73
C LYS A 61 -8.06 2.12 9.91
N ALA A 62 -8.95 1.17 10.12
CA ALA A 62 -9.00 -0.04 9.30
C ALA A 62 -9.00 0.31 7.81
N ASP A 63 -8.20 -0.41 7.04
CA ASP A 63 -8.02 -0.27 5.60
C ASP A 63 -7.24 0.98 5.15
N ASP A 64 -6.73 1.78 6.05
CA ASP A 64 -5.75 2.79 5.67
C ASP A 64 -4.47 2.11 5.19
N VAL A 65 -3.76 2.76 4.29
CA VAL A 65 -2.48 2.28 3.76
C VAL A 65 -1.36 2.82 4.63
N ILE A 66 -0.45 1.94 5.03
CA ILE A 66 0.76 2.33 5.75
C ILE A 66 1.96 2.14 4.82
N LEU A 67 2.84 3.14 4.78
CA LEU A 67 3.99 3.14 3.89
C LEU A 67 5.26 3.47 4.67
N TRP A 68 6.35 2.84 4.25
CA TRP A 68 7.69 3.12 4.74
C TRP A 68 8.66 3.02 3.56
N ASP A 69 9.96 3.21 3.82
CA ASP A 69 10.96 3.37 2.77
C ASP A 69 10.90 2.32 1.66
N ARG A 70 10.69 1.05 2.00
CA ARG A 70 10.71 -0.04 1.02
C ARG A 70 9.51 -0.94 1.12
N GLY A 71 8.42 -0.45 1.70
CA GLY A 71 7.29 -1.30 1.89
C GLY A 71 5.97 -0.58 2.02
N VAL A 72 4.92 -1.37 2.02
CA VAL A 72 3.54 -0.93 2.14
C VAL A 72 2.73 -2.03 2.81
N GLY A 73 1.71 -1.64 3.54
CA GLY A 73 0.79 -2.56 4.18
C GLY A 73 -0.58 -1.93 4.37
N VAL A 74 -1.44 -2.65 5.07
CA VAL A 74 -2.82 -2.22 5.31
C VAL A 74 -3.08 -2.19 6.81
N CYS A 75 -3.57 -1.08 7.31
CA CYS A 75 -3.89 -0.94 8.73
C CYS A 75 -5.10 -1.79 9.11
N ILE A 76 -4.98 -2.52 10.21
CA ILE A 76 -6.06 -3.30 10.80
C ILE A 76 -6.90 -2.38 11.70
N ASN A 77 -6.21 -1.55 12.46
CA ASN A 77 -6.79 -0.57 13.36
C ASN A 77 -5.77 0.56 13.61
N GLN A 78 -5.96 1.37 14.62
CA GLN A 78 -5.07 2.49 14.91
C GLN A 78 -3.69 2.06 15.43
N PHE A 79 -3.49 0.78 15.79
CA PHE A 79 -2.25 0.29 16.39
C PHE A 79 -1.48 -0.70 15.55
N PHE A 80 -2.16 -1.49 14.71
CA PHE A 80 -1.57 -2.61 13.99
C PHE A 80 -1.89 -2.57 12.51
N TYR A 81 -0.96 -3.12 11.72
CA TYR A 81 -1.14 -3.30 10.29
C TYR A 81 -0.66 -4.69 9.88
N TRP A 82 -1.10 -5.14 8.72
CA TRP A 82 -0.54 -6.35 8.11
C TRP A 82 0.23 -5.97 6.85
N THR A 83 1.23 -6.76 6.52
CA THR A 83 1.98 -6.66 5.27
C THR A 83 2.43 -8.05 4.85
N PHE A 84 2.75 -8.22 3.58
CA PHE A 84 3.34 -9.46 3.10
C PHE A 84 4.86 -9.36 3.24
N ASP A 85 5.44 -10.27 4.00
CA ASP A 85 6.88 -10.37 4.19
C ASP A 85 7.42 -11.43 3.24
N HIS A 86 8.19 -11.01 2.24
CA HIS A 86 8.70 -11.94 1.23
C HIS A 86 9.77 -12.90 1.78
N LEU A 87 10.47 -12.52 2.84
CA LEU A 87 11.44 -13.39 3.50
C LEU A 87 10.75 -14.54 4.22
N GLU A 88 9.66 -14.25 4.90
CA GLU A 88 8.82 -15.25 5.57
C GLU A 88 7.86 -15.93 4.60
N ASN A 89 7.66 -15.35 3.42
CA ASN A 89 6.67 -15.79 2.44
C ASN A 89 5.27 -15.91 3.06
N ALA A 90 4.90 -14.93 3.86
CA ALA A 90 3.65 -14.94 4.62
C ALA A 90 3.22 -13.53 4.97
N VAL A 91 1.92 -13.39 5.24
CA VAL A 91 1.36 -12.16 5.80
C VAL A 91 1.74 -12.12 7.29
N VAL A 92 2.27 -10.98 7.72
CA VAL A 92 2.64 -10.73 9.11
C VAL A 92 1.90 -9.51 9.63
N THR A 93 1.65 -9.49 10.93
CA THR A 93 1.04 -8.35 11.62
C THR A 93 2.10 -7.66 12.45
N ARG A 94 2.15 -6.34 12.35
CA ARG A 94 3.14 -5.52 13.06
C ARG A 94 2.47 -4.30 13.69
N ARG A 95 3.14 -3.74 14.69
CA ARG A 95 2.68 -2.50 15.30
C ARG A 95 3.06 -1.31 14.43
N ILE A 96 2.15 -0.35 14.30
CA ILE A 96 2.38 0.89 13.57
C ILE A 96 3.46 1.71 14.28
N GLU A 97 4.50 2.09 13.56
CA GLU A 97 5.59 2.92 14.07
C GLU A 97 5.26 4.41 13.86
N ASP A 98 5.82 5.26 14.74
CA ASP A 98 5.49 6.69 14.75
C ASP A 98 5.92 7.42 13.48
N ASP A 99 6.97 6.94 12.79
CA ASP A 99 7.49 7.56 11.57
C ASP A 99 6.86 7.02 10.28
N ALA A 100 5.92 6.10 10.39
CA ALA A 100 5.24 5.55 9.22
C ALA A 100 4.32 6.59 8.57
N ILE A 101 4.21 6.52 7.25
CA ILE A 101 3.27 7.35 6.50
C ILE A 101 1.94 6.63 6.43
N LEU A 102 0.86 7.33 6.77
CA LEU A 102 -0.50 6.79 6.74
C LEU A 102 -1.31 7.52 5.68
N MET A 103 -2.00 6.77 4.84
CA MET A 103 -2.84 7.33 3.78
C MET A 103 -4.20 6.64 3.75
N ARG A 104 -5.22 7.39 3.38
CA ARG A 104 -6.60 6.90 3.28
C ARG A 104 -7.11 7.08 1.88
N LEU A 105 -7.79 6.06 1.35
CA LEU A 105 -8.40 6.12 0.02
C LEU A 105 -9.49 7.19 -0.04
N ASN A 106 -9.46 7.99 -1.10
CA ASN A 106 -10.54 8.93 -1.42
C ASN A 106 -11.56 8.17 -2.28
N HIS A 107 -12.53 7.52 -1.66
CA HIS A 107 -13.46 6.62 -2.35
C HIS A 107 -14.93 7.00 -2.12
N GLU A 108 -15.22 8.24 -2.02
CA GLU A 108 -16.60 8.69 -1.91
C GLU A 108 -17.34 8.68 -3.23
#